data_5026119093f8b9b6bcf2028e836224bf
#
_entry.id   5026119093f8b9b6bcf2028e836224bf
#
_cell.length_a   1.000
_cell.length_b   1.000
_cell.length_c   1.000
_cell.angle_alpha   90.00
_cell.angle_beta   90.00
_cell.angle_gamma   90.00
#
_symmetry.space_group_name_H-M   'P 1'
#
loop_
_entity.id
_entity.type
_entity.pdbx_description
1 polymer ?
#
loop_
_entity_poly.entity_id
_entity_poly.type
_entity_poly.pdbx_seq_one_letter_code
_entity_poly.pdbx_strand_id
1 'polypeptide(L)'
;MKKVLFVESRRLCYGSSYYLIDRLSRFFKQKKIEVEFFDYDALCNDPQKLETFSKRSFDAIFDINSQLPGIYQDDTLFLEHLDIPFFHRILDHPLHLHPSLQVPYQKECVICLDEHHKRYLQKKYPHIHHVIALPFLAKVPEKQIPFSKRKYPLLFPATYIPLSYLEDQIKEQNASDLLIAKEILSLCIQGSREDFENLYKSLAKEDEKEMDAERIYRVRFVDRYVRAGLREFVLEQFASHDIVMDIVGDNWEYSQLYKNKAFHFHPSCSYQESLSYIANAKTVLNVQPLFREAMHDRITNAFCYGAVVVSDPCEALETNFTDRKEYLGYHFAQLKKQDSFWKLLQTEEKLEEIAIAGQKKYRSLYAYENRMEMLLKELEKAVQAMKKIDKQS
;
A
#
# COMPACT_ATOMS: atom_id res chain seq x y z
N MET A 1 -18.40 15.44 -13.08
CA MET A 1 -18.30 14.18 -13.88
C MET A 1 -19.69 13.55 -14.00
N LYS A 2 -20.03 12.95 -15.16
CA LYS A 2 -21.30 12.26 -15.39
C LYS A 2 -21.13 10.77 -15.60
N LYS A 3 -20.03 10.36 -16.27
CA LYS A 3 -19.75 8.98 -16.64
C LYS A 3 -18.26 8.66 -16.48
N VAL A 4 -17.92 7.57 -15.77
CA VAL A 4 -16.56 7.15 -15.46
C VAL A 4 -16.36 5.69 -15.84
N LEU A 5 -15.22 5.39 -16.46
CA LEU A 5 -14.74 4.03 -16.71
C LEU A 5 -13.81 3.60 -15.59
N PHE A 6 -14.11 2.50 -14.93
CA PHE A 6 -13.23 1.85 -13.96
C PHE A 6 -12.49 0.68 -14.62
N VAL A 7 -11.17 0.67 -14.50
CA VAL A 7 -10.33 -0.45 -14.91
C VAL A 7 -10.21 -1.40 -13.72
N GLU A 8 -10.68 -2.64 -13.86
CA GLU A 8 -10.65 -3.63 -12.80
C GLU A 8 -9.74 -4.80 -13.14
N SER A 9 -9.06 -5.35 -12.14
CA SER A 9 -8.30 -6.58 -12.23
C SER A 9 -8.48 -7.40 -10.96
N ARG A 10 -8.70 -8.72 -11.12
CA ARG A 10 -8.77 -9.69 -10.02
C ARG A 10 -7.41 -10.26 -9.69
N ARG A 11 -6.44 -10.13 -10.59
CA ARG A 11 -5.07 -10.67 -10.43
C ARG A 11 -4.15 -9.70 -9.70
N LEU A 12 -4.34 -8.39 -9.90
CA LEU A 12 -3.49 -7.38 -9.29
C LEU A 12 -3.69 -7.32 -7.78
N CYS A 13 -2.58 -7.35 -7.04
CA CYS A 13 -2.55 -7.15 -5.59
C CYS A 13 -3.54 -8.05 -4.81
N TYR A 14 -3.62 -9.34 -5.14
CA TYR A 14 -4.56 -10.30 -4.52
C TYR A 14 -6.04 -9.88 -4.60
N GLY A 15 -6.41 -9.19 -5.68
CA GLY A 15 -7.76 -8.67 -5.89
C GLY A 15 -8.11 -7.43 -5.08
N SER A 16 -7.14 -6.74 -4.46
CA SER A 16 -7.39 -5.48 -3.75
C SER A 16 -7.84 -4.39 -4.70
N SER A 17 -7.29 -4.34 -5.91
CA SER A 17 -7.72 -3.43 -6.98
C SER A 17 -9.22 -3.58 -7.24
N TYR A 18 -9.69 -4.82 -7.48
CA TYR A 18 -11.10 -5.13 -7.69
C TYR A 18 -11.97 -4.66 -6.51
N TYR A 19 -11.57 -4.99 -5.27
CA TYR A 19 -12.31 -4.62 -4.07
C TYR A 19 -12.42 -3.10 -3.88
N LEU A 20 -11.32 -2.37 -4.07
CA LEU A 20 -11.30 -0.91 -3.91
C LEU A 20 -12.10 -0.21 -5.00
N ILE A 21 -12.03 -0.69 -6.24
CA ILE A 21 -12.83 -0.20 -7.36
C ILE A 21 -14.32 -0.45 -7.12
N ASP A 22 -14.73 -1.63 -6.67
CA ASP A 22 -16.13 -1.90 -6.33
C ASP A 22 -16.66 -0.89 -5.29
N ARG A 23 -15.89 -0.61 -4.24
CA ARG A 23 -16.29 0.37 -3.22
C ARG A 23 -16.38 1.80 -3.76
N LEU A 24 -15.40 2.22 -4.54
CA LEU A 24 -15.37 3.55 -5.15
C LEU A 24 -16.53 3.71 -6.15
N SER A 25 -16.79 2.70 -6.96
CA SER A 25 -17.88 2.69 -7.93
C SER A 25 -19.25 2.80 -7.27
N ARG A 26 -19.46 2.11 -6.15
CA ARG A 26 -20.71 2.24 -5.36
C ARG A 26 -20.92 3.65 -4.85
N PHE A 27 -19.85 4.30 -4.36
CA PHE A 27 -19.93 5.70 -3.95
C PHE A 27 -20.28 6.62 -5.13
N PHE A 28 -19.68 6.43 -6.30
CA PHE A 28 -19.96 7.22 -7.49
C PHE A 28 -21.43 7.04 -7.97
N LYS A 29 -21.93 5.80 -7.97
CA LYS A 29 -23.35 5.51 -8.28
C LYS A 29 -24.29 6.21 -7.32
N GLN A 30 -23.98 6.28 -6.01
CA GLN A 30 -24.77 7.05 -5.02
C GLN A 30 -24.79 8.55 -5.33
N LYS A 31 -23.72 9.09 -5.98
CA LYS A 31 -23.63 10.46 -6.47
C LYS A 31 -24.26 10.65 -7.86
N LYS A 32 -24.99 9.65 -8.38
CA LYS A 32 -25.62 9.65 -9.71
C LYS A 32 -24.63 9.79 -10.87
N ILE A 33 -23.37 9.35 -10.67
CA ILE A 33 -22.37 9.21 -11.71
C ILE A 33 -22.53 7.84 -12.34
N GLU A 34 -22.68 7.78 -13.66
CA GLU A 34 -22.71 6.53 -14.42
C GLU A 34 -21.34 5.86 -14.34
N VAL A 35 -21.32 4.53 -14.15
CA VAL A 35 -20.08 3.77 -14.00
C VAL A 35 -20.12 2.59 -14.95
N GLU A 36 -19.06 2.47 -15.77
CA GLU A 36 -18.76 1.28 -16.56
C GLU A 36 -17.45 0.65 -16.08
N PHE A 37 -17.25 -0.62 -16.41
CA PHE A 37 -16.07 -1.38 -16.03
C PHE A 37 -15.34 -1.93 -17.26
N PHE A 38 -14.03 -1.92 -17.17
CA PHE A 38 -13.13 -2.51 -18.14
C PHE A 38 -12.28 -3.58 -17.45
N ASP A 39 -12.39 -4.81 -17.89
CA ASP A 39 -11.63 -5.94 -17.38
C ASP A 39 -10.21 -5.94 -17.97
N TYR A 40 -9.24 -5.49 -17.18
CA TYR A 40 -7.83 -5.46 -17.55
C TYR A 40 -7.25 -6.87 -17.77
N ASP A 41 -7.69 -7.85 -16.98
CA ASP A 41 -7.22 -9.23 -17.15
C ASP A 41 -7.68 -9.81 -18.50
N ALA A 42 -8.87 -9.41 -18.96
CA ALA A 42 -9.36 -9.77 -20.29
C ALA A 42 -8.60 -9.07 -21.42
N LEU A 43 -8.13 -7.83 -21.20
CA LEU A 43 -7.27 -7.12 -22.16
C LEU A 43 -5.91 -7.83 -22.33
N CYS A 44 -5.28 -8.26 -21.24
CA CYS A 44 -4.01 -8.99 -21.28
C CYS A 44 -4.10 -10.28 -22.11
N ASN A 45 -5.31 -10.85 -22.22
CA ASN A 45 -5.56 -12.07 -23.00
C ASN A 45 -6.02 -11.79 -24.44
N ASP A 46 -6.57 -10.61 -24.72
CA ASP A 46 -7.14 -10.25 -26.02
C ASP A 46 -7.05 -8.73 -26.26
N PRO A 47 -5.94 -8.26 -26.87
CA PRO A 47 -5.72 -6.83 -27.14
C PRO A 47 -6.77 -6.17 -28.03
N GLN A 48 -7.50 -6.94 -28.87
CA GLN A 48 -8.55 -6.37 -29.74
C GLN A 48 -9.71 -5.74 -28.95
N LYS A 49 -9.85 -6.09 -27.68
CA LYS A 49 -10.85 -5.46 -26.80
C LYS A 49 -10.63 -3.96 -26.60
N LEU A 50 -9.43 -3.44 -26.83
CA LEU A 50 -9.16 -1.99 -26.79
C LEU A 50 -10.06 -1.21 -27.75
N GLU A 51 -10.28 -1.70 -28.97
CA GLU A 51 -11.12 -1.02 -29.95
C GLU A 51 -12.56 -0.80 -29.48
N THR A 52 -13.06 -1.67 -28.61
CA THR A 52 -14.42 -1.56 -28.07
C THR A 52 -14.58 -0.32 -27.19
N PHE A 53 -13.50 0.12 -26.55
CA PHE A 53 -13.51 1.27 -25.63
C PHE A 53 -13.15 2.58 -26.30
N SER A 54 -12.32 2.58 -27.33
CA SER A 54 -11.95 3.79 -28.08
C SER A 54 -13.15 4.50 -28.75
N LYS A 55 -14.25 3.77 -28.96
CA LYS A 55 -15.50 4.29 -29.57
C LYS A 55 -16.50 4.85 -28.54
N ARG A 56 -16.17 4.82 -27.24
CA ARG A 56 -17.08 5.24 -26.16
C ARG A 56 -16.64 6.57 -25.56
N SER A 57 -17.59 7.33 -25.03
CA SER A 57 -17.32 8.62 -24.39
C SER A 57 -17.41 8.48 -22.86
N PHE A 58 -16.35 8.89 -22.17
CA PHE A 58 -16.26 8.97 -20.72
C PHE A 58 -15.73 10.34 -20.30
N ASP A 59 -16.08 10.78 -19.08
CA ASP A 59 -15.49 11.98 -18.51
C ASP A 59 -14.11 11.72 -17.88
N ALA A 60 -13.84 10.48 -17.48
CA ALA A 60 -12.57 10.04 -16.93
C ALA A 60 -12.44 8.51 -16.90
N ILE A 61 -11.21 8.02 -16.82
CA ILE A 61 -10.85 6.63 -16.49
C ILE A 61 -10.25 6.62 -15.09
N PHE A 62 -10.55 5.58 -14.32
CA PHE A 62 -9.98 5.35 -13.00
C PHE A 62 -9.36 3.95 -12.91
N ASP A 63 -8.09 3.87 -12.48
CA ASP A 63 -7.30 2.66 -12.46
C ASP A 63 -6.46 2.55 -11.17
N ILE A 64 -6.08 1.33 -10.77
CA ILE A 64 -5.28 1.05 -9.57
C ILE A 64 -4.08 0.16 -9.91
N ASN A 65 -2.87 0.66 -9.68
CA ASN A 65 -1.60 -0.07 -9.82
C ASN A 65 -1.43 -0.83 -11.15
N SER A 66 -2.03 -0.36 -12.25
CA SER A 66 -2.00 -1.06 -13.52
C SER A 66 -0.84 -0.66 -14.43
N GLN A 67 -0.77 -1.34 -15.56
CA GLN A 67 0.16 -1.01 -16.64
C GLN A 67 -0.52 -0.25 -17.80
N LEU A 68 -1.73 0.28 -17.58
CA LEU A 68 -2.51 0.96 -18.63
C LEU A 68 -1.73 2.09 -19.34
N PRO A 69 -0.97 2.94 -18.63
CA PRO A 69 -0.15 3.97 -19.29
C PRO A 69 0.88 3.44 -20.29
N GLY A 70 1.33 2.19 -20.15
CA GLY A 70 2.31 1.57 -21.05
C GLY A 70 1.69 0.79 -22.22
N ILE A 71 0.38 0.90 -22.48
CA ILE A 71 -0.29 0.20 -23.57
C ILE A 71 -0.31 1.08 -24.82
N TYR A 72 0.17 0.50 -25.92
CA TYR A 72 0.18 1.15 -27.23
C TYR A 72 -0.80 0.45 -28.19
N GLN A 73 -1.43 1.24 -29.04
CA GLN A 73 -2.26 0.81 -30.16
C GLN A 73 -1.83 1.62 -31.38
N ASP A 74 -1.45 0.92 -32.48
CA ASP A 74 -0.99 1.57 -33.73
C ASP A 74 0.11 2.64 -33.47
N ASP A 75 1.14 2.27 -32.69
CA ASP A 75 2.28 3.12 -32.29
C ASP A 75 1.92 4.38 -31.47
N THR A 76 0.66 4.53 -31.08
CA THR A 76 0.19 5.63 -30.22
C THR A 76 -0.25 5.09 -28.86
N LEU A 77 -0.05 5.87 -27.79
CA LEU A 77 -0.55 5.49 -26.47
C LEU A 77 -2.06 5.30 -26.51
N PHE A 78 -2.54 4.18 -25.96
CA PHE A 78 -3.98 3.91 -25.88
C PHE A 78 -4.76 5.05 -25.19
N LEU A 79 -4.18 5.66 -24.18
CA LEU A 79 -4.79 6.80 -23.49
C LEU A 79 -4.91 8.04 -24.37
N GLU A 80 -3.99 8.25 -25.34
CA GLU A 80 -4.07 9.35 -26.30
C GLU A 80 -5.20 9.15 -27.30
N HIS A 81 -5.49 7.91 -27.71
CA HIS A 81 -6.66 7.61 -28.54
C HIS A 81 -7.98 7.94 -27.85
N LEU A 82 -8.02 7.80 -26.52
CA LEU A 82 -9.20 8.11 -25.73
C LEU A 82 -9.33 9.59 -25.42
N ASP A 83 -8.19 10.27 -25.30
CA ASP A 83 -8.06 11.71 -25.04
C ASP A 83 -8.90 12.20 -23.83
N ILE A 84 -8.95 11.43 -22.76
CA ILE A 84 -9.75 11.71 -21.57
C ILE A 84 -8.92 11.69 -20.29
N PRO A 85 -9.31 12.42 -19.22
CA PRO A 85 -8.64 12.38 -17.93
C PRO A 85 -8.46 10.96 -17.40
N PHE A 86 -7.25 10.63 -16.99
CA PHE A 86 -6.86 9.34 -16.42
C PHE A 86 -6.44 9.50 -14.98
N PHE A 87 -7.14 8.84 -14.06
CA PHE A 87 -6.83 8.80 -12.65
C PHE A 87 -6.13 7.50 -12.30
N HIS A 88 -4.84 7.61 -12.01
CA HIS A 88 -3.99 6.48 -11.64
C HIS A 88 -3.80 6.45 -10.12
N ARG A 89 -4.56 5.59 -9.43
CA ARG A 89 -4.40 5.35 -8.00
C ARG A 89 -3.25 4.39 -7.76
N ILE A 90 -2.20 4.84 -7.09
CA ILE A 90 -1.07 4.00 -6.70
C ILE A 90 -1.15 3.64 -5.21
N LEU A 91 -0.90 2.37 -4.89
CA LEU A 91 -0.98 1.81 -3.53
C LEU A 91 0.39 1.49 -2.95
N ASP A 92 1.42 1.46 -3.79
CA ASP A 92 2.81 1.21 -3.44
C ASP A 92 3.64 2.50 -3.55
N HIS A 93 4.88 2.45 -3.07
CA HIS A 93 5.81 3.54 -3.29
C HIS A 93 6.02 3.75 -4.81
N PRO A 94 6.01 5.01 -5.31
CA PRO A 94 6.13 5.29 -6.75
C PRO A 94 7.34 4.64 -7.43
N LEU A 95 8.45 4.41 -6.71
CA LEU A 95 9.64 3.74 -7.25
C LEU A 95 9.33 2.38 -7.88
N HIS A 96 8.33 1.65 -7.36
CA HIS A 96 7.95 0.33 -7.89
C HIS A 96 7.08 0.40 -9.14
N LEU A 97 6.55 1.58 -9.46
CA LEU A 97 5.63 1.82 -10.57
C LEU A 97 6.28 2.65 -11.69
N HIS A 98 7.62 2.77 -11.68
CA HIS A 98 8.37 3.51 -12.69
C HIS A 98 7.96 3.19 -14.13
N PRO A 99 7.75 1.92 -14.54
CA PRO A 99 7.38 1.61 -15.93
C PRO A 99 6.09 2.29 -16.40
N SER A 100 5.13 2.51 -15.52
CA SER A 100 3.89 3.22 -15.84
C SER A 100 4.02 4.73 -15.65
N LEU A 101 4.71 5.18 -14.60
CA LEU A 101 4.84 6.59 -14.26
C LEU A 101 5.77 7.38 -15.20
N GLN A 102 6.70 6.71 -15.89
CA GLN A 102 7.59 7.36 -16.86
C GLN A 102 6.91 7.72 -18.18
N VAL A 103 5.73 7.14 -18.46
CA VAL A 103 5.00 7.36 -19.71
C VAL A 103 4.33 8.74 -19.68
N PRO A 104 4.68 9.67 -20.60
CA PRO A 104 4.11 11.00 -20.56
C PRO A 104 2.69 10.99 -21.14
N TYR A 105 1.70 11.18 -20.28
CA TYR A 105 0.33 11.42 -20.69
C TYR A 105 -0.18 12.73 -20.06
N GLN A 106 -0.53 13.71 -20.88
CA GLN A 106 -0.84 15.08 -20.43
C GLN A 106 -2.07 15.18 -19.51
N LYS A 107 -3.02 14.24 -19.64
CA LYS A 107 -4.26 14.22 -18.88
C LYS A 107 -4.21 13.18 -17.73
N GLU A 108 -3.01 12.83 -17.24
CA GLU A 108 -2.84 11.97 -16.09
C GLU A 108 -2.94 12.74 -14.77
N CYS A 109 -3.65 12.16 -13.82
CA CYS A 109 -3.65 12.53 -12.41
C CYS A 109 -3.27 11.33 -11.56
N VAL A 110 -2.14 11.38 -10.90
CA VAL A 110 -1.72 10.32 -9.98
C VAL A 110 -2.28 10.59 -8.58
N ILE A 111 -2.92 9.56 -8.00
CA ILE A 111 -3.42 9.59 -6.62
C ILE A 111 -2.50 8.70 -5.79
N CYS A 112 -1.61 9.29 -5.01
CA CYS A 112 -0.66 8.60 -4.14
C CYS A 112 -1.13 8.55 -2.68
N LEU A 113 -0.34 7.91 -1.79
CA LEU A 113 -0.77 7.64 -0.41
C LEU A 113 -0.59 8.83 0.54
N ASP A 114 0.43 9.67 0.32
CA ASP A 114 0.80 10.74 1.24
C ASP A 114 1.55 11.88 0.54
N GLU A 115 1.88 12.92 1.28
CA GLU A 115 2.61 14.08 0.77
C GLU A 115 4.08 13.74 0.43
N HIS A 116 4.70 12.74 1.08
CA HIS A 116 6.05 12.29 0.73
C HIS A 116 6.07 11.67 -0.67
N HIS A 117 5.12 10.77 -0.97
CA HIS A 117 4.96 10.21 -2.31
C HIS A 117 4.64 11.30 -3.35
N LYS A 118 3.84 12.30 -2.98
CA LYS A 118 3.54 13.43 -3.87
C LYS A 118 4.78 14.25 -4.20
N ARG A 119 5.61 14.60 -3.21
CA ARG A 119 6.88 15.28 -3.43
C ARG A 119 7.83 14.45 -4.30
N TYR A 120 7.88 13.13 -4.07
CA TYR A 120 8.65 12.20 -4.89
C TYR A 120 8.19 12.24 -6.36
N LEU A 121 6.89 12.11 -6.61
CA LEU A 121 6.31 12.16 -7.95
C LEU A 121 6.63 13.47 -8.66
N GLN A 122 6.42 14.61 -8.00
CA GLN A 122 6.70 15.94 -8.56
C GLN A 122 8.17 16.13 -8.92
N LYS A 123 9.09 15.53 -8.14
CA LYS A 123 10.53 15.61 -8.37
C LYS A 123 11.00 14.67 -9.50
N LYS A 124 10.53 13.43 -9.50
CA LYS A 124 11.03 12.36 -10.40
C LYS A 124 10.24 12.25 -11.72
N TYR A 125 8.99 12.71 -11.74
CA TYR A 125 8.09 12.65 -12.89
C TYR A 125 7.43 14.02 -13.13
N PRO A 126 8.20 15.05 -13.53
CA PRO A 126 7.70 16.43 -13.67
C PRO A 126 6.64 16.61 -14.77
N HIS A 127 6.46 15.65 -15.66
CA HIS A 127 5.40 15.63 -16.67
C HIS A 127 4.03 15.30 -16.05
N ILE A 128 3.97 14.73 -14.84
CA ILE A 128 2.72 14.48 -14.13
C ILE A 128 2.31 15.77 -13.39
N HIS A 129 1.43 16.54 -14.00
CA HIS A 129 1.05 17.87 -13.51
C HIS A 129 0.04 17.83 -12.35
N HIS A 130 -0.73 16.74 -12.24
CA HIS A 130 -1.76 16.60 -11.22
C HIS A 130 -1.45 15.44 -10.28
N VAL A 131 -1.20 15.73 -9.01
CA VAL A 131 -0.93 14.72 -7.97
C VAL A 131 -1.79 15.01 -6.75
N ILE A 132 -2.58 14.02 -6.34
CA ILE A 132 -3.46 14.06 -5.16
C ILE A 132 -2.90 13.09 -4.11
N ALA A 133 -2.66 13.58 -2.88
CA ALA A 133 -2.35 12.71 -1.76
C ALA A 133 -3.65 12.24 -1.07
N LEU A 134 -3.86 10.94 -1.04
CA LEU A 134 -5.00 10.31 -0.40
C LEU A 134 -4.54 9.04 0.34
N PRO A 135 -4.58 8.98 1.68
CA PRO A 135 -4.20 7.79 2.43
C PRO A 135 -5.14 6.61 2.13
N PHE A 136 -4.76 5.42 2.60
CA PHE A 136 -5.68 4.29 2.64
C PHE A 136 -6.92 4.63 3.46
N LEU A 137 -8.08 4.28 2.91
CA LEU A 137 -9.36 4.48 3.55
C LEU A 137 -10.07 3.14 3.72
N ALA A 138 -10.44 2.85 4.96
CA ALA A 138 -11.24 1.68 5.27
C ALA A 138 -12.60 2.12 5.83
N LYS A 139 -13.65 1.39 5.47
CA LYS A 139 -15.00 1.63 5.98
C LYS A 139 -15.28 0.70 7.15
N VAL A 140 -15.71 1.28 8.25
CA VAL A 140 -16.10 0.50 9.43
C VAL A 140 -17.29 -0.41 9.07
N PRO A 141 -17.21 -1.72 9.35
CA PRO A 141 -18.30 -2.64 9.07
C PRO A 141 -19.51 -2.37 9.99
N GLU A 142 -20.72 -2.61 9.48
CA GLU A 142 -21.97 -2.44 10.24
C GLU A 142 -22.07 -3.40 11.43
N LYS A 143 -21.58 -4.63 11.24
CA LYS A 143 -21.55 -5.66 12.28
C LYS A 143 -20.11 -5.99 12.62
N GLN A 144 -19.81 -6.08 13.90
CA GLN A 144 -18.48 -6.43 14.42
C GLN A 144 -18.57 -7.64 15.34
N ILE A 145 -17.51 -8.42 15.33
CA ILE A 145 -17.34 -9.55 16.25
C ILE A 145 -16.88 -8.97 17.59
N PRO A 146 -17.56 -9.27 18.72
CA PRO A 146 -17.09 -8.88 20.05
C PRO A 146 -15.64 -9.32 20.29
N PHE A 147 -14.85 -8.48 20.93
CA PHE A 147 -13.41 -8.69 21.09
C PHE A 147 -13.10 -10.05 21.74
N SER A 148 -13.82 -10.42 22.80
CA SER A 148 -13.66 -11.70 23.52
C SER A 148 -14.01 -12.94 22.67
N LYS A 149 -14.77 -12.79 21.59
CA LYS A 149 -15.17 -13.88 20.67
C LYS A 149 -14.26 -14.02 19.46
N ARG A 150 -13.24 -13.18 19.33
CA ARG A 150 -12.33 -13.21 18.19
C ARG A 150 -11.38 -14.39 18.27
N LYS A 151 -11.18 -15.04 17.12
CA LYS A 151 -10.47 -16.31 17.01
C LYS A 151 -8.95 -16.16 17.10
N TYR A 152 -8.40 -15.08 16.50
CA TYR A 152 -6.95 -14.93 16.37
C TYR A 152 -6.40 -13.96 17.41
N PRO A 153 -5.56 -14.43 18.36
CA PRO A 153 -4.93 -13.56 19.36
C PRO A 153 -4.07 -12.48 18.68
N LEU A 154 -3.24 -12.88 17.73
CA LEU A 154 -2.43 -11.99 16.90
C LEU A 154 -2.44 -12.50 15.47
N LEU A 155 -2.69 -11.61 14.53
CA LEU A 155 -2.74 -11.89 13.07
C LEU A 155 -1.66 -11.11 12.34
N PHE A 156 -0.97 -11.75 11.40
CA PHE A 156 -0.07 -11.11 10.44
C PHE A 156 -0.42 -11.49 9.00
N PRO A 157 -1.25 -10.71 8.29
CA PRO A 157 -1.54 -10.96 6.87
C PRO A 157 -0.41 -10.41 6.01
N ALA A 158 0.49 -11.28 5.57
CA ALA A 158 1.65 -10.92 4.75
C ALA A 158 2.21 -12.12 4.00
N THR A 159 2.54 -11.92 2.72
CA THR A 159 3.31 -12.87 1.92
C THR A 159 4.79 -12.79 2.27
N TYR A 160 5.45 -13.92 2.32
CA TYR A 160 6.90 -14.01 2.48
C TYR A 160 7.61 -13.88 1.13
N ILE A 161 8.71 -13.17 1.11
CA ILE A 161 9.64 -13.14 -0.03
C ILE A 161 11.01 -13.60 0.50
N PRO A 162 11.53 -14.76 0.06
CA PRO A 162 12.80 -15.28 0.54
C PRO A 162 13.94 -14.29 0.32
N LEU A 163 14.73 -14.04 1.36
CA LEU A 163 15.88 -13.12 1.24
C LEU A 163 16.91 -13.63 0.22
N SER A 164 17.11 -14.95 0.12
CA SER A 164 17.99 -15.55 -0.89
C SER A 164 17.57 -15.21 -2.32
N TYR A 165 16.24 -15.27 -2.62
CA TYR A 165 15.72 -14.85 -3.92
C TYR A 165 16.03 -13.37 -4.20
N LEU A 166 15.84 -12.50 -3.20
CA LEU A 166 16.11 -11.06 -3.36
C LEU A 166 17.61 -10.78 -3.48
N GLU A 167 18.46 -11.53 -2.78
CA GLU A 167 19.93 -11.46 -2.93
C GLU A 167 20.37 -11.79 -4.36
N ASP A 168 19.77 -12.83 -4.97
CA ASP A 168 20.08 -13.20 -6.34
C ASP A 168 19.59 -12.13 -7.32
N GLN A 169 18.39 -11.60 -7.14
CA GLN A 169 17.88 -10.50 -7.96
C GLN A 169 18.75 -9.22 -7.85
N ILE A 170 19.27 -8.92 -6.68
CA ILE A 170 20.20 -7.78 -6.48
C ILE A 170 21.52 -8.05 -7.20
N LYS A 171 22.09 -9.26 -7.05
CA LYS A 171 23.38 -9.62 -7.69
C LYS A 171 23.29 -9.60 -9.22
N GLU A 172 22.15 -10.01 -9.79
CA GLU A 172 21.89 -9.95 -11.24
C GLU A 172 21.91 -8.51 -11.78
N GLN A 173 21.45 -7.53 -10.97
CA GLN A 173 21.49 -6.12 -11.36
C GLN A 173 22.87 -5.49 -11.09
N ASN A 174 23.36 -5.60 -9.85
CA ASN A 174 24.67 -5.13 -9.42
C ASN A 174 25.05 -5.80 -8.09
N ALA A 175 26.09 -6.65 -8.11
CA ALA A 175 26.51 -7.40 -6.94
C ALA A 175 26.93 -6.52 -5.74
N SER A 176 27.45 -5.32 -5.97
CA SER A 176 27.84 -4.39 -4.89
C SER A 176 26.62 -3.89 -4.09
N ASP A 177 25.45 -3.81 -4.71
CA ASP A 177 24.22 -3.35 -4.06
C ASP A 177 23.75 -4.28 -2.93
N LEU A 178 24.21 -5.54 -2.91
CA LEU A 178 23.89 -6.45 -1.81
C LEU A 178 24.52 -6.01 -0.48
N LEU A 179 25.71 -5.47 -0.49
CA LEU A 179 26.33 -4.93 0.72
C LEU A 179 25.58 -3.70 1.22
N ILE A 180 25.16 -2.84 0.28
CA ILE A 180 24.33 -1.67 0.60
C ILE A 180 22.98 -2.10 1.18
N ALA A 181 22.35 -3.12 0.61
CA ALA A 181 21.09 -3.66 1.11
C ALA A 181 21.19 -4.16 2.57
N LYS A 182 22.27 -4.90 2.88
CA LYS A 182 22.56 -5.41 4.23
C LYS A 182 22.83 -4.27 5.22
N GLU A 183 23.54 -3.24 4.80
CA GLU A 183 23.83 -2.08 5.64
C GLU A 183 22.57 -1.26 5.90
N ILE A 184 21.73 -0.99 4.89
CA ILE A 184 20.44 -0.30 5.07
C ILE A 184 19.56 -1.08 6.05
N LEU A 185 19.46 -2.41 5.90
CA LEU A 185 18.70 -3.26 6.83
C LEU A 185 19.23 -3.12 8.26
N SER A 186 20.55 -3.16 8.44
CA SER A 186 21.21 -2.97 9.74
C SER A 186 20.87 -1.61 10.36
N LEU A 187 20.99 -0.53 9.59
CA LEU A 187 20.65 0.82 10.02
C LEU A 187 19.17 0.95 10.42
N CYS A 188 18.26 0.36 9.66
CA CYS A 188 16.83 0.35 9.99
C CYS A 188 16.56 -0.41 11.30
N ILE A 189 17.19 -1.57 11.52
CA ILE A 189 17.09 -2.33 12.77
C ILE A 189 17.64 -1.51 13.95
N GLN A 190 18.70 -0.74 13.73
CA GLN A 190 19.27 0.16 14.75
C GLN A 190 18.42 1.42 14.99
N GLY A 191 17.34 1.61 14.24
CA GLY A 191 16.36 2.67 14.45
C GLY A 191 16.47 3.86 13.50
N SER A 192 17.24 3.73 12.40
CA SER A 192 17.22 4.75 11.35
C SER A 192 15.83 4.90 10.74
N ARG A 193 15.39 6.14 10.62
CA ARG A 193 14.11 6.53 10.00
C ARG A 193 14.32 7.35 8.73
N GLU A 194 15.55 7.36 8.22
CA GLU A 194 15.86 8.05 6.98
C GLU A 194 15.22 7.35 5.78
N ASP A 195 14.86 8.14 4.76
CA ASP A 195 14.26 7.61 3.54
C ASP A 195 15.19 6.67 2.81
N PHE A 196 14.62 5.62 2.20
CA PHE A 196 15.36 4.61 1.46
C PHE A 196 16.28 5.23 0.40
N GLU A 197 15.80 6.20 -0.37
CA GLU A 197 16.58 6.88 -1.42
C GLU A 197 17.83 7.56 -0.84
N ASN A 198 17.67 8.27 0.29
CA ASN A 198 18.77 8.96 0.95
C ASN A 198 19.80 7.98 1.51
N LEU A 199 19.35 6.91 2.17
CA LEU A 199 20.25 5.87 2.68
C LEU A 199 21.03 5.21 1.55
N TYR A 200 20.32 4.82 0.48
CA TYR A 200 20.96 4.20 -0.67
C TYR A 200 22.01 5.14 -1.29
N LYS A 201 21.61 6.37 -1.60
CA LYS A 201 22.50 7.40 -2.18
C LYS A 201 23.76 7.61 -1.35
N SER A 202 23.61 7.76 -0.05
CA SER A 202 24.72 7.98 0.89
C SER A 202 25.72 6.81 0.88
N LEU A 203 25.22 5.58 0.92
CA LEU A 203 26.05 4.37 0.96
C LEU A 203 26.67 4.04 -0.40
N ALA A 204 25.95 4.28 -1.49
CA ALA A 204 26.45 4.11 -2.86
C ALA A 204 27.42 5.22 -3.26
N LYS A 205 27.46 6.33 -2.51
CA LYS A 205 28.24 7.55 -2.81
C LYS A 205 27.85 8.17 -4.16
N GLU A 206 26.57 8.06 -4.52
CA GLU A 206 25.98 8.66 -5.71
C GLU A 206 25.51 10.09 -5.41
N ASP A 207 25.56 10.98 -6.39
CA ASP A 207 25.03 12.33 -6.25
C ASP A 207 23.52 12.38 -6.61
N GLU A 208 22.91 13.54 -6.42
CA GLU A 208 21.47 13.72 -6.65
C GLU A 208 21.07 13.57 -8.13
N LYS A 209 22.00 13.84 -9.07
CA LYS A 209 21.72 13.73 -10.49
C LYS A 209 21.78 12.28 -10.97
N GLU A 210 22.62 11.48 -10.32
CA GLU A 210 22.75 10.04 -10.59
C GLU A 210 21.51 9.26 -10.09
N MET A 211 20.83 9.79 -9.07
CA MET A 211 19.63 9.21 -8.46
C MET A 211 18.35 9.62 -9.19
N ASP A 212 18.28 9.44 -10.49
CA ASP A 212 17.05 9.61 -11.26
C ASP A 212 16.04 8.48 -11.01
N ALA A 213 14.85 8.62 -11.59
CA ALA A 213 13.77 7.64 -11.37
C ALA A 213 14.12 6.24 -11.91
N GLU A 214 14.86 6.15 -13.01
CA GLU A 214 15.28 4.88 -13.60
C GLU A 214 16.32 4.19 -12.71
N ARG A 215 17.33 4.93 -12.21
CA ARG A 215 18.33 4.40 -11.30
C ARG A 215 17.71 3.86 -10.02
N ILE A 216 16.75 4.60 -9.43
CA ILE A 216 16.04 4.16 -8.24
C ILE A 216 15.18 2.93 -8.53
N TYR A 217 14.55 2.84 -9.69
CA TYR A 217 13.81 1.65 -10.08
C TYR A 217 14.71 0.42 -10.23
N ARG A 218 15.93 0.58 -10.74
CA ARG A 218 16.91 -0.51 -10.83
C ARG A 218 17.24 -1.09 -9.47
N VAL A 219 17.31 -0.26 -8.42
CA VAL A 219 17.59 -0.72 -7.05
C VAL A 219 16.35 -1.11 -6.24
N ARG A 220 15.18 -1.27 -6.86
CA ARG A 220 13.93 -1.67 -6.20
C ARG A 220 14.03 -2.99 -5.42
N PHE A 221 14.93 -3.88 -5.81
CA PHE A 221 15.15 -5.14 -5.09
C PHE A 221 15.88 -4.92 -3.76
N VAL A 222 16.69 -3.87 -3.65
CA VAL A 222 17.30 -3.45 -2.38
C VAL A 222 16.23 -3.02 -1.39
N ASP A 223 15.25 -2.18 -1.81
CA ASP A 223 14.10 -1.82 -0.98
C ASP A 223 13.30 -3.06 -0.54
N ARG A 224 13.02 -3.98 -1.48
CA ARG A 224 12.31 -5.23 -1.16
C ARG A 224 13.08 -6.09 -0.16
N TYR A 225 14.40 -6.19 -0.30
CA TYR A 225 15.26 -6.92 0.62
C TYR A 225 15.19 -6.35 2.04
N VAL A 226 15.31 -5.04 2.17
CA VAL A 226 15.21 -4.36 3.47
C VAL A 226 13.84 -4.62 4.11
N ARG A 227 12.74 -4.48 3.36
CA ARG A 227 11.39 -4.74 3.87
C ARG A 227 11.18 -6.20 4.28
N ALA A 228 11.71 -7.15 3.50
CA ALA A 228 11.63 -8.57 3.84
C ALA A 228 12.45 -8.89 5.11
N GLY A 229 13.68 -8.36 5.20
CA GLY A 229 14.54 -8.53 6.37
C GLY A 229 13.96 -7.92 7.65
N LEU A 230 13.33 -6.75 7.57
CA LEU A 230 12.63 -6.15 8.72
C LEU A 230 11.47 -7.04 9.19
N ARG A 231 10.72 -7.66 8.28
CA ARG A 231 9.65 -8.61 8.64
C ARG A 231 10.21 -9.84 9.34
N GLU A 232 11.26 -10.45 8.80
CA GLU A 232 11.93 -11.59 9.47
C GLU A 232 12.42 -11.20 10.85
N PHE A 233 13.15 -10.10 10.98
CA PHE A 233 13.64 -9.61 12.27
C PHE A 233 12.52 -9.46 13.29
N VAL A 234 11.38 -8.84 12.93
CA VAL A 234 10.25 -8.68 13.84
C VAL A 234 9.68 -10.04 14.25
N LEU A 235 9.43 -10.92 13.30
CA LEU A 235 8.86 -12.24 13.59
C LEU A 235 9.79 -13.10 14.44
N GLU A 236 11.11 -13.01 14.29
CA GLU A 236 12.08 -13.65 15.16
C GLU A 236 11.96 -13.16 16.62
N GLN A 237 11.70 -11.86 16.83
CA GLN A 237 11.46 -11.33 18.18
C GLN A 237 10.17 -11.89 18.76
N PHE A 238 9.09 -11.96 17.98
CA PHE A 238 7.82 -12.57 18.43
C PHE A 238 7.99 -14.07 18.73
N ALA A 239 8.72 -14.79 17.90
CA ALA A 239 9.06 -16.20 18.12
C ALA A 239 9.86 -16.42 19.42
N SER A 240 10.82 -15.55 19.72
CA SER A 240 11.66 -15.62 20.92
C SER A 240 10.92 -15.34 22.24
N HIS A 241 9.70 -14.79 22.14
CA HIS A 241 8.81 -14.53 23.29
C HIS A 241 7.60 -15.45 23.32
N ASP A 242 7.62 -16.55 22.56
CA ASP A 242 6.55 -17.57 22.48
C ASP A 242 5.16 -16.99 22.19
N ILE A 243 5.10 -15.88 21.44
CA ILE A 243 3.83 -15.24 21.07
C ILE A 243 3.12 -16.05 19.98
N VAL A 244 1.93 -16.54 20.31
CA VAL A 244 1.08 -17.24 19.34
C VAL A 244 0.60 -16.28 18.28
N MET A 245 0.84 -16.63 17.01
CA MET A 245 0.50 -15.79 15.85
C MET A 245 -0.07 -16.61 14.72
N ASP A 246 -1.15 -16.10 14.12
CA ASP A 246 -1.70 -16.59 12.86
C ASP A 246 -1.14 -15.76 11.71
N ILE A 247 -0.52 -16.41 10.74
CA ILE A 247 0.12 -15.78 9.58
C ILE A 247 -0.62 -16.21 8.32
N VAL A 248 -1.09 -15.25 7.53
CA VAL A 248 -1.86 -15.50 6.29
C VAL A 248 -1.08 -14.99 5.09
N GLY A 249 -0.68 -15.87 4.19
CA GLY A 249 0.07 -15.50 2.98
C GLY A 249 0.89 -16.64 2.41
N ASP A 250 1.45 -16.42 1.23
CA ASP A 250 2.24 -17.42 0.51
C ASP A 250 3.70 -17.46 0.93
N ASN A 251 4.38 -18.53 0.52
CA ASN A 251 5.83 -18.76 0.54
C ASN A 251 6.46 -18.86 1.93
N TRP A 252 5.68 -18.92 3.00
CA TRP A 252 6.21 -19.05 4.37
C TRP A 252 6.95 -20.37 4.59
N GLU A 253 6.66 -21.41 3.80
CA GLU A 253 7.38 -22.69 3.81
C GLU A 253 8.88 -22.56 3.50
N TYR A 254 9.30 -21.46 2.85
CA TYR A 254 10.71 -21.13 2.58
C TYR A 254 11.39 -20.41 3.73
N SER A 255 10.64 -19.94 4.74
CA SER A 255 11.18 -19.29 5.93
C SER A 255 11.60 -20.32 6.98
N GLN A 256 12.70 -20.07 7.66
CA GLN A 256 13.08 -20.88 8.83
C GLN A 256 12.05 -20.80 9.97
N LEU A 257 11.28 -19.72 10.02
CA LEU A 257 10.20 -19.51 10.98
C LEU A 257 9.02 -20.46 10.78
N TYR A 258 8.90 -21.10 9.63
CA TYR A 258 7.84 -22.07 9.33
C TYR A 258 7.78 -23.25 10.32
N LYS A 259 8.94 -23.57 10.93
CA LYS A 259 9.05 -24.64 11.92
C LYS A 259 8.70 -24.19 13.35
N ASN A 260 8.43 -22.91 13.57
CA ASN A 260 8.09 -22.38 14.90
C ASN A 260 6.68 -22.83 15.30
N LYS A 261 6.55 -23.50 16.44
CA LYS A 261 5.28 -24.09 16.92
C LYS A 261 4.25 -23.04 17.38
N ALA A 262 4.70 -21.83 17.71
CA ALA A 262 3.80 -20.72 18.08
C ALA A 262 3.14 -20.04 16.88
N PHE A 263 3.64 -20.31 15.65
CA PHE A 263 3.12 -19.70 14.44
C PHE A 263 2.22 -20.68 13.68
N HIS A 264 1.00 -20.24 13.39
CA HIS A 264 0.01 -20.98 12.60
C HIS A 264 -0.08 -20.37 11.21
N PHE A 265 0.40 -21.09 10.21
CA PHE A 265 0.42 -20.62 8.84
C PHE A 265 -0.86 -21.01 8.10
N HIS A 266 -1.44 -20.01 7.42
CA HIS A 266 -2.62 -20.15 6.57
C HIS A 266 -2.24 -19.80 5.13
N PRO A 267 -2.85 -20.47 4.13
CA PRO A 267 -2.60 -20.13 2.73
C PRO A 267 -2.99 -18.68 2.43
N SER A 268 -2.47 -18.15 1.32
CA SER A 268 -2.91 -16.86 0.82
C SER A 268 -4.41 -16.85 0.52
N CYS A 269 -4.98 -15.69 0.59
CA CYS A 269 -6.40 -15.47 0.35
C CYS A 269 -6.60 -14.15 -0.43
N SER A 270 -7.78 -13.95 -0.97
CA SER A 270 -8.15 -12.67 -1.57
C SER A 270 -8.11 -11.54 -0.53
N TYR A 271 -7.95 -10.31 -1.01
CA TYR A 271 -8.00 -9.14 -0.15
C TYR A 271 -9.30 -9.08 0.69
N GLN A 272 -10.43 -9.43 0.10
CA GLN A 272 -11.71 -9.46 0.80
C GLN A 272 -11.74 -10.52 1.92
N GLU A 273 -11.18 -11.69 1.69
CA GLU A 273 -11.05 -12.74 2.72
C GLU A 273 -10.09 -12.32 3.83
N SER A 274 -9.00 -11.61 3.50
CA SER A 274 -8.06 -11.08 4.50
C SER A 274 -8.75 -10.13 5.49
N LEU A 275 -9.76 -9.36 5.04
CA LEU A 275 -10.57 -8.53 5.94
C LEU A 275 -11.41 -9.36 6.92
N SER A 276 -11.82 -10.58 6.53
CA SER A 276 -12.51 -11.51 7.42
C SER A 276 -11.58 -12.07 8.50
N TYR A 277 -10.31 -12.32 8.15
CA TYR A 277 -9.28 -12.65 9.15
C TYR A 277 -9.07 -11.48 10.12
N ILE A 278 -8.91 -10.25 9.61
CA ILE A 278 -8.75 -9.05 10.45
C ILE A 278 -9.95 -8.85 11.38
N ALA A 279 -11.18 -9.07 10.89
CA ALA A 279 -12.41 -8.97 11.70
C ALA A 279 -12.43 -9.97 12.88
N ASN A 280 -11.76 -11.11 12.73
CA ASN A 280 -11.63 -12.15 13.74
C ASN A 280 -10.32 -12.07 14.55
N ALA A 281 -9.52 -11.03 14.36
CA ALA A 281 -8.27 -10.85 15.11
C ALA A 281 -8.46 -9.90 16.29
N LYS A 282 -7.86 -10.23 17.45
CA LYS A 282 -7.75 -9.33 18.60
C LYS A 282 -6.69 -8.26 18.33
N THR A 283 -5.55 -8.68 17.81
CA THR A 283 -4.45 -7.78 17.42
C THR A 283 -4.00 -8.06 15.98
N VAL A 284 -3.51 -7.05 15.28
CA VAL A 284 -2.97 -7.16 13.91
C VAL A 284 -1.57 -6.57 13.89
N LEU A 285 -0.58 -7.41 13.55
CA LEU A 285 0.79 -6.98 13.35
C LEU A 285 0.92 -6.29 12.00
N ASN A 286 1.61 -5.18 11.99
CA ASN A 286 2.10 -4.51 10.80
C ASN A 286 3.59 -4.22 10.93
N VAL A 287 4.33 -4.44 9.86
CA VAL A 287 5.68 -3.95 9.64
C VAL A 287 5.59 -3.00 8.47
N GLN A 288 5.90 -1.72 8.69
CA GLN A 288 5.74 -0.67 7.68
C GLN A 288 6.61 -0.95 6.46
N PRO A 289 6.06 -0.75 5.24
CA PRO A 289 6.82 -0.92 4.01
C PRO A 289 7.67 0.32 3.69
N LEU A 290 8.50 0.78 4.60
CA LEU A 290 9.33 2.00 4.46
C LEU A 290 8.53 3.27 4.08
N PHE A 291 7.19 3.27 4.22
CA PHE A 291 6.39 4.49 4.17
C PHE A 291 6.63 5.28 5.45
N ARG A 292 7.02 6.53 5.32
CA ARG A 292 7.35 7.35 6.50
C ARG A 292 6.15 8.13 7.01
N GLU A 293 5.27 8.57 6.12
CA GLU A 293 4.14 9.41 6.48
C GLU A 293 2.82 8.61 6.59
N ALA A 294 2.46 7.82 5.59
CA ALA A 294 1.16 7.12 5.56
C ALA A 294 1.09 5.86 6.44
N MET A 295 -0.09 5.60 6.96
CA MET A 295 -0.44 4.30 7.52
C MET A 295 -0.66 3.28 6.40
N HIS A 296 -0.09 2.08 6.54
CA HIS A 296 -0.38 0.94 5.67
C HIS A 296 -1.85 0.52 5.79
N ASP A 297 -2.41 -0.14 4.77
CA ASP A 297 -3.81 -0.60 4.75
C ASP A 297 -4.16 -1.57 5.90
N ARG A 298 -3.20 -2.42 6.34
CA ARG A 298 -3.36 -3.26 7.54
C ARG A 298 -3.71 -2.47 8.78
N ILE A 299 -3.06 -1.32 8.98
CA ILE A 299 -3.32 -0.43 10.12
C ILE A 299 -4.73 0.14 10.04
N THR A 300 -5.09 0.69 8.88
CA THR A 300 -6.41 1.30 8.69
C THR A 300 -7.54 0.28 8.80
N ASN A 301 -7.34 -0.92 8.26
CA ASN A 301 -8.29 -2.02 8.38
C ASN A 301 -8.38 -2.52 9.83
N ALA A 302 -7.25 -2.69 10.54
CA ALA A 302 -7.27 -3.10 11.94
C ALA A 302 -8.08 -2.14 12.81
N PHE A 303 -7.86 -0.83 12.69
CA PHE A 303 -8.67 0.17 13.37
C PHE A 303 -10.16 0.07 13.01
N CYS A 304 -10.48 -0.07 11.73
CA CYS A 304 -11.88 -0.18 11.27
C CYS A 304 -12.61 -1.38 11.85
N TYR A 305 -11.92 -2.51 11.92
CA TYR A 305 -12.50 -3.75 12.46
C TYR A 305 -12.35 -3.86 13.99
N GLY A 306 -11.79 -2.84 14.65
CA GLY A 306 -11.63 -2.80 16.10
C GLY A 306 -10.63 -3.82 16.62
N ALA A 307 -9.59 -4.14 15.86
CA ALA A 307 -8.43 -4.86 16.33
C ALA A 307 -7.37 -3.87 16.86
N VAL A 308 -6.54 -4.29 17.80
CA VAL A 308 -5.37 -3.51 18.23
C VAL A 308 -4.35 -3.51 17.08
N VAL A 309 -3.92 -2.33 16.67
CA VAL A 309 -2.79 -2.17 15.77
C VAL A 309 -1.49 -2.40 16.54
N VAL A 310 -0.66 -3.32 16.06
CA VAL A 310 0.72 -3.53 16.55
C VAL A 310 1.67 -3.16 15.43
N SER A 311 2.39 -2.05 15.53
CA SER A 311 3.20 -1.53 14.40
C SER A 311 4.43 -0.76 14.86
N ASP A 312 5.47 -0.80 14.02
CA ASP A 312 6.49 0.24 14.02
C ASP A 312 5.87 1.58 13.61
N PRO A 313 6.46 2.71 14.02
CA PRO A 313 5.84 4.01 13.86
C PRO A 313 5.90 4.52 12.42
N CYS A 314 4.87 5.29 12.03
CA CYS A 314 4.90 6.23 10.91
C CYS A 314 4.33 7.57 11.41
N GLU A 315 4.56 8.65 10.65
CA GLU A 315 4.16 9.99 11.06
C GLU A 315 2.66 10.10 11.36
N ALA A 316 1.81 9.48 10.52
CA ALA A 316 0.37 9.49 10.71
C ALA A 316 -0.07 8.78 12.00
N LEU A 317 0.63 7.72 12.43
CA LEU A 317 0.38 7.08 13.74
C LEU A 317 0.82 7.97 14.88
N GLU A 318 2.06 8.47 14.85
CA GLU A 318 2.64 9.27 15.96
C GLU A 318 1.92 10.61 16.13
N THR A 319 1.49 11.24 15.03
CA THR A 319 0.77 12.51 15.06
C THR A 319 -0.68 12.37 15.54
N ASN A 320 -1.34 11.29 15.16
CA ASN A 320 -2.79 11.19 15.35
C ASN A 320 -3.20 10.23 16.47
N PHE A 321 -2.33 9.33 16.90
CA PHE A 321 -2.65 8.30 17.90
C PHE A 321 -1.61 8.26 19.01
N THR A 322 -2.04 7.84 20.19
CA THR A 322 -1.18 7.71 21.38
C THR A 322 -0.80 6.24 21.58
N ASP A 323 0.50 5.96 21.60
CA ASP A 323 1.02 4.61 21.91
C ASP A 323 0.53 4.14 23.29
N ARG A 324 0.31 2.85 23.46
CA ARG A 324 -0.22 2.17 24.65
C ARG A 324 -1.66 2.57 25.05
N LYS A 325 -2.28 3.48 24.31
CA LYS A 325 -3.64 3.93 24.55
C LYS A 325 -4.58 3.66 23.38
N GLU A 326 -4.10 3.85 22.15
CA GLU A 326 -4.90 3.74 20.93
C GLU A 326 -4.30 2.73 19.93
N TYR A 327 -3.02 2.38 20.11
CA TYR A 327 -2.31 1.32 19.39
C TYR A 327 -1.14 0.80 20.25
N LEU A 328 -0.45 -0.23 19.80
CA LEU A 328 0.81 -0.72 20.41
C LEU A 328 1.97 -0.48 19.45
N GLY A 329 2.77 0.53 19.75
CA GLY A 329 3.98 0.83 19.02
C GLY A 329 5.16 -0.01 19.46
N TYR A 330 6.00 -0.39 18.50
CA TYR A 330 7.32 -0.96 18.77
C TYR A 330 8.40 -0.28 17.95
N HIS A 331 9.64 -0.30 18.44
CA HIS A 331 10.80 0.21 17.72
C HIS A 331 11.80 -0.93 17.52
N PHE A 332 12.28 -1.14 16.31
CA PHE A 332 13.19 -2.24 15.99
C PHE A 332 14.37 -2.33 16.96
N ALA A 333 15.08 -1.22 17.19
CA ALA A 333 16.25 -1.18 18.08
C ALA A 333 15.96 -1.57 19.55
N GLN A 334 14.72 -1.44 19.99
CA GLN A 334 14.32 -1.69 21.38
C GLN A 334 13.47 -2.95 21.55
N LEU A 335 12.94 -3.52 20.48
CA LEU A 335 11.90 -4.54 20.50
C LEU A 335 12.30 -5.73 21.41
N LYS A 336 13.55 -6.20 21.34
CA LYS A 336 14.06 -7.28 22.16
C LYS A 336 14.02 -6.99 23.67
N LYS A 337 14.10 -5.71 24.08
CA LYS A 337 14.24 -5.29 25.49
C LYS A 337 12.98 -4.61 26.03
N GLN A 338 11.87 -4.60 25.30
CA GLN A 338 10.62 -3.93 25.66
C GLN A 338 9.69 -4.82 26.49
N ASP A 339 10.10 -5.26 27.69
CA ASP A 339 9.30 -6.16 28.55
C ASP A 339 7.86 -5.69 28.75
N SER A 340 7.65 -4.37 28.89
CA SER A 340 6.30 -3.80 29.04
C SER A 340 5.42 -3.99 27.80
N PHE A 341 6.01 -4.00 26.60
CA PHE A 341 5.29 -4.29 25.36
C PHE A 341 4.83 -5.75 25.33
N TRP A 342 5.73 -6.69 25.59
CA TRP A 342 5.42 -8.11 25.59
C TRP A 342 4.36 -8.49 26.63
N LYS A 343 4.47 -7.92 27.85
CA LYS A 343 3.48 -8.10 28.90
C LYS A 343 2.11 -7.54 28.51
N LEU A 344 2.06 -6.35 27.90
CA LEU A 344 0.82 -5.73 27.48
C LEU A 344 0.14 -6.51 26.35
N LEU A 345 0.92 -7.03 25.39
CA LEU A 345 0.43 -7.85 24.29
C LEU A 345 -0.25 -9.15 24.75
N GLN A 346 0.03 -9.61 25.96
CA GLN A 346 -0.56 -10.80 26.59
C GLN A 346 -1.71 -10.49 27.57
N THR A 347 -2.07 -9.21 27.75
CA THR A 347 -3.11 -8.78 28.70
C THR A 347 -4.40 -8.40 27.97
N GLU A 348 -5.33 -9.37 27.86
CA GLU A 348 -6.53 -9.25 27.01
C GLU A 348 -7.41 -8.02 27.32
N GLU A 349 -7.66 -7.74 28.61
CA GLU A 349 -8.50 -6.61 29.04
C GLU A 349 -7.90 -5.28 28.57
N LYS A 350 -6.58 -5.13 28.63
CA LYS A 350 -5.88 -3.92 28.16
C LYS A 350 -5.90 -3.80 26.64
N LEU A 351 -5.80 -4.92 25.94
CA LEU A 351 -5.90 -4.94 24.48
C LEU A 351 -7.30 -4.50 24.05
N GLU A 352 -8.37 -4.93 24.72
CA GLU A 352 -9.74 -4.50 24.40
C GLU A 352 -9.93 -3.00 24.62
N GLU A 353 -9.43 -2.44 25.73
CA GLU A 353 -9.44 -0.99 26.00
C GLU A 353 -8.76 -0.20 24.85
N ILE A 354 -7.57 -0.65 24.43
CA ILE A 354 -6.80 -0.03 23.34
C ILE A 354 -7.55 -0.14 22.00
N ALA A 355 -8.13 -1.30 21.70
CA ALA A 355 -8.89 -1.53 20.48
C ALA A 355 -10.09 -0.57 20.35
N ILE A 356 -10.84 -0.41 21.45
CA ILE A 356 -12.00 0.50 21.50
C ILE A 356 -11.55 1.95 21.32
N ALA A 357 -10.49 2.38 22.03
CA ALA A 357 -9.97 3.74 21.94
C ALA A 357 -9.43 4.04 20.53
N GLY A 358 -8.63 3.14 19.97
CA GLY A 358 -8.06 3.28 18.63
C GLY A 358 -9.13 3.36 17.55
N GLN A 359 -10.12 2.47 17.60
CA GLN A 359 -11.24 2.50 16.64
C GLN A 359 -12.06 3.80 16.75
N LYS A 360 -12.37 4.25 17.96
CA LYS A 360 -13.10 5.51 18.20
C LYS A 360 -12.33 6.70 17.62
N LYS A 361 -11.02 6.76 17.86
CA LYS A 361 -10.14 7.80 17.36
C LYS A 361 -10.07 7.78 15.82
N TYR A 362 -9.88 6.60 15.24
CA TYR A 362 -9.85 6.42 13.77
C TYR A 362 -11.14 6.94 13.12
N ARG A 363 -12.30 6.56 13.65
CA ARG A 363 -13.60 7.02 13.13
C ARG A 363 -13.73 8.54 13.15
N SER A 364 -13.21 9.20 14.18
CA SER A 364 -13.31 10.67 14.29
C SER A 364 -12.42 11.40 13.29
N LEU A 365 -11.26 10.83 12.93
CA LEU A 365 -10.28 11.45 12.05
C LEU A 365 -10.46 11.08 10.57
N TYR A 366 -10.90 9.85 10.30
CA TYR A 366 -10.92 9.23 8.98
C TYR A 366 -12.33 8.75 8.61
N ALA A 367 -13.35 9.59 8.83
CA ALA A 367 -14.73 9.30 8.40
C ALA A 367 -14.75 9.03 6.89
N TYR A 368 -15.06 7.79 6.52
CA TYR A 368 -14.95 7.31 5.14
C TYR A 368 -15.74 8.18 4.16
N GLU A 369 -16.98 8.46 4.48
CA GLU A 369 -17.88 9.24 3.63
C GLU A 369 -17.36 10.66 3.37
N ASN A 370 -16.85 11.34 4.40
CA ASN A 370 -16.27 12.69 4.26
C ASN A 370 -15.04 12.70 3.37
N ARG A 371 -14.17 11.68 3.53
CA ARG A 371 -12.95 11.56 2.70
C ARG A 371 -13.27 11.24 1.25
N MET A 372 -14.30 10.43 1.01
CA MET A 372 -14.77 10.15 -0.35
C MET A 372 -15.38 11.38 -1.03
N GLU A 373 -16.13 12.22 -0.27
CA GLU A 373 -16.63 13.51 -0.78
C GLU A 373 -15.48 14.46 -1.15
N MET A 374 -14.45 14.53 -0.30
CA MET A 374 -13.26 15.34 -0.59
C MET A 374 -12.54 14.82 -1.86
N LEU A 375 -12.35 13.51 -1.97
CA LEU A 375 -11.77 12.91 -3.17
C LEU A 375 -12.56 13.29 -4.42
N LEU A 376 -13.88 13.11 -4.42
CA LEU A 376 -14.71 13.43 -5.58
C LEU A 376 -14.54 14.88 -6.02
N LYS A 377 -14.51 15.83 -5.07
CA LYS A 377 -14.27 17.25 -5.38
C LYS A 377 -12.90 17.49 -6.01
N GLU A 378 -11.85 16.84 -5.51
CA GLU A 378 -10.50 16.98 -6.09
C GLU A 378 -10.43 16.37 -7.51
N LEU A 379 -11.06 15.21 -7.74
CA LEU A 379 -11.17 14.62 -9.06
C LEU A 379 -11.91 15.54 -10.05
N GLU A 380 -13.02 16.15 -9.64
CA GLU A 380 -13.77 17.08 -10.48
C GLU A 380 -12.96 18.34 -10.83
N LYS A 381 -12.19 18.87 -9.88
CA LYS A 381 -11.24 19.98 -10.16
C LYS A 381 -10.17 19.57 -11.17
N ALA A 382 -9.58 18.39 -11.01
CA ALA A 382 -8.58 17.86 -11.92
C ALA A 382 -9.15 17.69 -13.34
N VAL A 383 -10.34 17.10 -13.49
CA VAL A 383 -11.03 16.99 -14.79
C VAL A 383 -11.24 18.36 -15.44
N GLN A 384 -11.68 19.36 -14.66
CA GLN A 384 -11.88 20.71 -15.19
C GLN A 384 -10.57 21.38 -15.62
N ALA A 385 -9.47 21.16 -14.90
CA ALA A 385 -8.16 21.68 -15.27
C ALA A 385 -7.65 21.06 -16.57
N MET A 386 -7.75 19.72 -16.70
CA MET A 386 -7.32 18.98 -17.89
C MET A 386 -8.12 19.36 -19.15
N LYS A 387 -9.46 19.55 -19.02
CA LYS A 387 -10.31 20.02 -20.15
C LYS A 387 -10.02 21.47 -20.61
N LYS A 388 -9.26 22.25 -19.86
CA LYS A 388 -8.83 23.60 -20.29
C LYS A 388 -7.58 23.53 -21.16
N ILE A 389 -6.76 22.50 -21.03
CA ILE A 389 -5.57 22.29 -21.87
C ILE A 389 -6.00 22.16 -23.34
N ASP A 390 -7.10 21.43 -23.62
CA ASP A 390 -7.65 21.22 -24.96
C ASP A 390 -8.13 22.52 -25.67
N LYS A 391 -8.35 23.60 -24.91
CA LYS A 391 -8.82 24.88 -25.46
C LYS A 391 -7.68 25.85 -25.78
N GLN A 392 -6.46 25.51 -25.36
CA GLN A 392 -5.27 26.36 -25.54
C GLN A 392 -4.26 25.76 -26.55
N SER A 393 -4.43 24.49 -26.92
CA SER A 393 -3.74 23.82 -28.04
C SER A 393 -4.57 23.91 -29.31
#